data_d5335691b75a1d76ae2862636e6220f9
#
_entry.id   d5335691b75a1d76ae2862636e6220f9
#
_cell.length_a   1.000
_cell.length_b   1.000
_cell.length_c   1.000
_cell.angle_alpha   90.00
_cell.angle_beta   90.00
_cell.angle_gamma   90.00
#
_symmetry.space_group_name_H-M   'P 1'
#
loop_
_entity.id
_entity.type
_entity.pdbx_description
1 polymer ?
#
loop_
_entity_poly.entity_id
_entity_poly.type
_entity_poly.pdbx_seq_one_letter_code
_entity_poly.pdbx_strand_id
1 'polypeptide(L)'
;MGVFTALPIVLKIPILQIPNVEFFSFVVFAAGFLLGTIEGGIVGALSMSIYTLVNPYGPPPLPIGTAQVFSMVLIGISGGLFFRLIRLRRIKGINFITFIWMGIVGFSLTLLYDLLTNLGVVIVVGQFLPIMFAAVPFTLIHLLSNILIFILLTPVLFRLAKLERRSEFV
;
A
#
# COMPACT_ATOMS: atom_id res chain seq x y z
N MET A 1 7.64 14.54 1.92
CA MET A 1 7.20 13.70 0.76
C MET A 1 8.34 12.88 0.16
N GLY A 2 9.50 13.45 -0.19
CA GLY A 2 10.59 12.73 -0.89
C GLY A 2 11.02 11.41 -0.23
N VAL A 3 11.21 11.39 1.10
CA VAL A 3 11.55 10.16 1.83
C VAL A 3 10.47 9.07 1.67
N PHE A 4 9.19 9.44 1.79
CA PHE A 4 8.09 8.49 1.61
C PHE A 4 7.93 8.01 0.15
N THR A 5 8.40 8.78 -0.83
CA THR A 5 8.44 8.35 -2.23
C THR A 5 9.56 7.34 -2.48
N ALA A 6 10.74 7.55 -1.89
CA ALA A 6 11.89 6.67 -2.07
C ALA A 6 11.81 5.39 -1.22
N LEU A 7 11.28 5.48 0.01
CA LEU A 7 11.29 4.40 0.99
C LEU A 7 10.66 3.09 0.50
N PRO A 8 9.45 3.07 -0.12
CA PRO A 8 8.87 1.82 -0.60
C PRO A 8 9.71 1.15 -1.69
N ILE A 9 10.39 1.95 -2.53
CA ILE A 9 11.28 1.44 -3.58
C ILE A 9 12.51 0.80 -2.95
N VAL A 10 13.16 1.49 -2.01
CA VAL A 10 14.36 0.99 -1.33
C VAL A 10 14.07 -0.28 -0.53
N LEU A 11 12.94 -0.35 0.16
CA LEU A 11 12.53 -1.54 0.92
C LEU A 11 12.15 -2.72 0.01
N LYS A 12 11.72 -2.47 -1.23
CA LYS A 12 11.39 -3.52 -2.19
C LYS A 12 12.61 -4.26 -2.71
N ILE A 13 13.73 -3.57 -2.93
CA ILE A 13 14.93 -4.12 -3.56
C ILE A 13 15.47 -5.37 -2.83
N PRO A 14 15.68 -5.37 -1.49
CA PRO A 14 16.22 -6.53 -0.78
C PRO A 14 15.32 -7.77 -0.81
N ILE A 15 14.01 -7.59 -0.99
CA ILE A 15 13.01 -8.66 -0.93
C ILE A 15 12.41 -9.02 -2.29
N LEU A 16 13.00 -8.52 -3.39
CA LEU A 16 12.54 -8.81 -4.76
C LEU A 16 12.43 -10.31 -5.08
N GLN A 17 13.27 -11.13 -4.45
CA GLN A 17 13.28 -12.58 -4.64
C GLN A 17 12.10 -13.29 -3.92
N ILE A 18 11.43 -12.60 -3.01
CA ILE A 18 10.28 -13.17 -2.29
C ILE A 18 9.01 -12.65 -2.95
N PRO A 19 8.31 -13.50 -3.74
CA PRO A 19 7.12 -13.04 -4.47
C PRO A 19 6.02 -12.63 -3.48
N ASN A 20 5.36 -11.50 -3.77
CA ASN A 20 4.20 -11.01 -3.05
C ASN A 20 4.40 -10.73 -1.53
N VAL A 21 5.66 -10.55 -1.12
CA VAL A 21 6.00 -9.98 0.20
C VAL A 21 6.56 -8.61 -0.02
N GLU A 22 5.88 -7.56 0.48
CA GLU A 22 6.32 -6.19 0.24
C GLU A 22 5.81 -5.20 1.28
N PHE A 23 6.65 -4.22 1.58
CA PHE A 23 6.29 -3.09 2.44
C PHE A 23 5.67 -1.92 1.65
N PHE A 24 5.61 -2.02 0.33
CA PHE A 24 5.25 -0.90 -0.55
C PHE A 24 3.88 -0.32 -0.21
N SER A 25 2.85 -1.17 -0.17
CA SER A 25 1.48 -0.77 0.16
C SER A 25 1.37 -0.14 1.53
N PHE A 26 2.04 -0.71 2.53
CA PHE A 26 2.04 -0.15 3.89
C PHE A 26 2.71 1.23 3.96
N VAL A 27 3.87 1.42 3.32
CA VAL A 27 4.59 2.71 3.33
C VAL A 27 3.80 3.80 2.62
N VAL A 28 3.16 3.48 1.49
CA VAL A 28 2.29 4.42 0.77
C VAL A 28 1.05 4.77 1.61
N PHE A 29 0.42 3.79 2.24
CA PHE A 29 -0.66 4.02 3.20
C PHE A 29 -0.21 4.90 4.37
N ALA A 30 0.97 4.61 4.94
CA ALA A 30 1.55 5.39 6.04
C ALA A 30 1.85 6.85 5.63
N ALA A 31 2.29 7.08 4.40
CA ALA A 31 2.45 8.43 3.87
C ALA A 31 1.13 9.20 3.88
N GLY A 32 0.04 8.59 3.41
CA GLY A 32 -1.29 9.21 3.46
C GLY A 32 -1.77 9.43 4.90
N PHE A 33 -1.53 8.48 5.77
CA PHE A 33 -1.90 8.56 7.19
C PHE A 33 -1.19 9.70 7.93
N LEU A 34 0.10 9.92 7.63
CA LEU A 34 0.94 10.92 8.29
C LEU A 34 0.83 12.30 7.62
N LEU A 35 0.97 12.36 6.30
CA LEU A 35 1.08 13.63 5.57
C LEU A 35 -0.27 14.20 5.12
N GLY A 36 -1.24 13.33 4.87
CA GLY A 36 -2.56 13.75 4.38
C GLY A 36 -3.03 12.96 3.16
N THR A 37 -4.31 13.14 2.81
CA THR A 37 -4.99 12.37 1.77
C THR A 37 -4.42 12.63 0.38
N ILE A 38 -4.17 13.90 0.04
CA ILE A 38 -3.65 14.30 -1.28
C ILE A 38 -2.18 13.90 -1.39
N GLU A 39 -1.40 14.19 -0.37
CA GLU A 39 0.03 13.87 -0.28
C GLU A 39 0.26 12.35 -0.39
N GLY A 40 -0.57 11.56 0.27
CA GLY A 40 -0.55 10.11 0.16
C GLY A 40 -0.81 9.61 -1.26
N GLY A 41 -1.80 10.18 -1.94
CA GLY A 41 -2.08 9.89 -3.35
C GLY A 41 -0.91 10.24 -4.27
N ILE A 42 -0.29 11.41 -4.06
CA ILE A 42 0.89 11.85 -4.84
C ILE A 42 2.08 10.91 -4.57
N VAL A 43 2.34 10.56 -3.31
CA VAL A 43 3.40 9.60 -2.97
C VAL A 43 3.15 8.25 -3.64
N GLY A 44 1.92 7.74 -3.61
CA GLY A 44 1.54 6.50 -4.28
C GLY A 44 1.79 6.55 -5.79
N ALA A 45 1.38 7.63 -6.45
CA ALA A 45 1.61 7.84 -7.87
C ALA A 45 3.11 7.87 -8.22
N LEU A 46 3.86 8.71 -7.52
CA LEU A 46 5.29 8.91 -7.81
C LEU A 46 6.12 7.67 -7.51
N SER A 47 5.95 7.06 -6.32
CA SER A 47 6.74 5.89 -5.94
C SER A 47 6.50 4.70 -6.87
N MET A 48 5.23 4.43 -7.24
CA MET A 48 4.96 3.32 -8.14
C MET A 48 5.40 3.62 -9.58
N SER A 49 5.23 4.84 -10.08
CA SER A 49 5.73 5.23 -11.40
C SER A 49 7.24 5.10 -11.50
N ILE A 50 7.98 5.58 -10.49
CA ILE A 50 9.44 5.43 -10.45
C ILE A 50 9.82 3.95 -10.38
N TYR A 51 9.19 3.17 -9.48
CA TYR A 51 9.47 1.74 -9.35
C TYR A 51 9.23 0.99 -10.68
N THR A 52 8.13 1.30 -11.36
CA THR A 52 7.79 0.71 -12.67
C THR A 52 8.89 0.93 -13.71
N LEU A 53 9.52 2.11 -13.70
CA LEU A 53 10.61 2.45 -14.64
C LEU A 53 11.95 1.83 -14.27
N VAL A 54 12.25 1.70 -12.97
CA VAL A 54 13.55 1.16 -12.48
C VAL A 54 13.49 -0.31 -12.11
N ASN A 55 12.38 -0.99 -12.40
CA ASN A 55 12.20 -2.41 -12.08
C ASN A 55 13.24 -3.25 -12.80
N PRO A 56 14.05 -4.07 -12.09
CA PRO A 56 15.09 -4.92 -12.70
C PRO A 56 14.57 -5.92 -13.74
N TYR A 57 13.30 -6.27 -13.68
CA TYR A 57 12.64 -7.17 -14.65
C TYR A 57 12.07 -6.43 -15.87
N GLY A 58 12.31 -5.12 -15.95
CA GLY A 58 11.77 -4.25 -16.99
C GLY A 58 10.39 -3.68 -16.66
N PRO A 59 9.96 -2.65 -17.41
CA PRO A 59 8.64 -2.05 -17.20
C PRO A 59 7.53 -3.03 -17.63
N PRO A 60 6.45 -3.16 -16.84
CA PRO A 60 5.31 -3.97 -17.23
C PRO A 60 4.57 -3.35 -18.42
N PRO A 61 3.76 -4.15 -19.17
CA PRO A 61 2.85 -3.61 -20.17
C PRO A 61 1.98 -2.47 -19.62
N LEU A 62 1.67 -1.49 -20.46
CA LEU A 62 0.98 -0.27 -20.06
C LEU A 62 -0.31 -0.49 -19.22
N PRO A 63 -1.22 -1.42 -19.57
CA PRO A 63 -2.41 -1.67 -18.77
C PRO A 63 -2.09 -2.13 -17.34
N ILE A 64 -1.04 -2.92 -17.17
CA ILE A 64 -0.61 -3.41 -15.85
C ILE A 64 0.03 -2.27 -15.06
N GLY A 65 0.96 -1.53 -15.67
CA GLY A 65 1.63 -0.40 -15.02
C GLY A 65 0.66 0.69 -14.58
N THR A 66 -0.32 1.04 -15.41
CA THR A 66 -1.36 2.01 -15.06
C THR A 66 -2.24 1.52 -13.91
N ALA A 67 -2.62 0.24 -13.89
CA ALA A 67 -3.37 -0.36 -12.80
C ALA A 67 -2.59 -0.34 -11.48
N GLN A 68 -1.28 -0.61 -11.51
CA GLN A 68 -0.40 -0.54 -10.34
C GLN A 68 -0.32 0.89 -9.79
N VAL A 69 -0.07 1.89 -10.64
CA VAL A 69 0.00 3.29 -10.23
C VAL A 69 -1.32 3.76 -9.66
N PHE A 70 -2.43 3.46 -10.33
CA PHE A 70 -3.77 3.83 -9.87
C PHE A 70 -4.11 3.20 -8.50
N SER A 71 -3.79 1.92 -8.32
CA SER A 71 -3.98 1.24 -7.04
C SER A 71 -3.19 1.89 -5.91
N MET A 72 -1.94 2.28 -6.16
CA MET A 72 -1.12 2.95 -5.15
C MET A 72 -1.61 4.36 -4.81
N VAL A 73 -2.18 5.08 -5.77
CA VAL A 73 -2.89 6.34 -5.50
C VAL A 73 -4.04 6.10 -4.51
N LEU A 74 -4.87 5.09 -4.76
CA LEU A 74 -6.00 4.75 -3.88
C LEU A 74 -5.53 4.33 -2.48
N ILE A 75 -4.45 3.54 -2.40
CA ILE A 75 -3.84 3.12 -1.12
C ILE A 75 -3.36 4.35 -0.32
N GLY A 76 -2.67 5.28 -0.96
CA GLY A 76 -2.21 6.51 -0.32
C GLY A 76 -3.36 7.39 0.17
N ILE A 77 -4.38 7.60 -0.66
CA ILE A 77 -5.61 8.32 -0.30
C ILE A 77 -6.28 7.66 0.91
N SER A 78 -6.39 6.33 0.90
CA SER A 78 -7.02 5.55 1.98
C SER A 78 -6.32 5.76 3.32
N GLY A 79 -4.99 5.93 3.35
CA GLY A 79 -4.23 6.25 4.56
C GLY A 79 -4.71 7.54 5.22
N GLY A 80 -4.85 8.62 4.44
CA GLY A 80 -5.33 9.91 4.93
C GLY A 80 -6.80 9.88 5.38
N LEU A 81 -7.65 9.16 4.65
CA LEU A 81 -9.05 8.98 5.02
C LEU A 81 -9.17 8.17 6.33
N PHE A 82 -8.38 7.12 6.48
CA PHE A 82 -8.36 6.31 7.69
C PHE A 82 -7.90 7.11 8.92
N PHE A 83 -6.89 7.98 8.76
CA PHE A 83 -6.48 8.90 9.82
C PHE A 83 -7.62 9.83 10.25
N ARG A 84 -8.36 10.43 9.28
CA ARG A 84 -9.53 11.28 9.57
C ARG A 84 -10.61 10.51 10.32
N LEU A 85 -10.88 9.25 9.94
CA LEU A 85 -11.86 8.39 10.60
C LEU A 85 -11.47 8.12 12.06
N ILE A 86 -10.21 7.76 12.33
CA ILE A 86 -9.69 7.54 13.69
C ILE A 86 -9.85 8.81 14.53
N ARG A 87 -9.51 9.97 13.97
CA ARG A 87 -9.64 11.26 14.63
C ARG A 87 -11.09 11.59 14.98
N LEU A 88 -12.01 11.40 14.04
CA LEU A 88 -13.44 11.62 14.24
C LEU A 88 -14.05 10.68 15.32
N ARG A 89 -13.61 9.44 15.32
CA ARG A 89 -14.04 8.43 16.31
C ARG A 89 -13.37 8.59 17.67
N ARG A 90 -12.48 9.58 17.85
CA ARG A 90 -11.74 9.85 19.11
C ARG A 90 -11.04 8.60 19.65
N ILE A 91 -10.54 7.72 18.78
CA ILE A 91 -9.81 6.52 19.18
C ILE A 91 -8.51 6.95 19.82
N LYS A 92 -8.42 6.79 21.15
CA LYS A 92 -7.24 7.15 21.94
C LYS A 92 -6.32 5.93 22.04
N GLY A 93 -5.19 5.98 21.33
CA GLY A 93 -4.13 4.97 21.45
C GLY A 93 -4.39 3.68 20.68
N ILE A 94 -3.48 2.73 20.88
CA ILE A 94 -3.50 1.41 20.25
C ILE A 94 -4.18 0.44 21.22
N ASN A 95 -5.19 -0.25 20.74
CA ASN A 95 -5.86 -1.34 21.45
C ASN A 95 -6.06 -2.53 20.49
N PHE A 96 -6.54 -3.64 21.00
CA PHE A 96 -6.77 -4.86 20.20
C PHE A 96 -7.63 -4.60 18.95
N ILE A 97 -8.66 -3.77 19.07
CA ILE A 97 -9.56 -3.40 17.96
C ILE A 97 -8.78 -2.64 16.88
N THR A 98 -7.79 -1.82 17.25
CA THR A 98 -6.93 -1.12 16.28
C THR A 98 -6.16 -2.10 15.40
N PHE A 99 -5.61 -3.17 15.98
CA PHE A 99 -4.92 -4.22 15.20
C PHE A 99 -5.86 -4.94 14.24
N ILE A 100 -7.09 -5.25 14.68
CA ILE A 100 -8.12 -5.86 13.80
C ILE A 100 -8.41 -4.92 12.62
N TRP A 101 -8.66 -3.65 12.87
CA TRP A 101 -8.91 -2.68 11.81
C TRP A 101 -7.75 -2.55 10.84
N MET A 102 -6.51 -2.52 11.33
CA MET A 102 -5.33 -2.46 10.46
C MET A 102 -5.17 -3.73 9.63
N GLY A 103 -5.48 -4.90 10.18
CA GLY A 103 -5.53 -6.15 9.40
C GLY A 103 -6.60 -6.13 8.30
N ILE A 104 -7.80 -5.63 8.61
CA ILE A 104 -8.89 -5.46 7.62
C ILE A 104 -8.49 -4.48 6.53
N VAL A 105 -7.86 -3.36 6.89
CA VAL A 105 -7.34 -2.38 5.93
C VAL A 105 -6.28 -3.00 5.04
N GLY A 106 -5.29 -3.70 5.61
CA GLY A 106 -4.26 -4.40 4.86
C GLY A 106 -4.86 -5.41 3.87
N PHE A 107 -5.81 -6.23 4.33
CA PHE A 107 -6.55 -7.18 3.48
C PHE A 107 -7.26 -6.46 2.32
N SER A 108 -8.08 -5.44 2.63
CA SER A 108 -8.92 -4.78 1.63
C SER A 108 -8.11 -4.04 0.57
N LEU A 109 -7.04 -3.35 0.98
CA LEU A 109 -6.20 -2.60 0.07
C LEU A 109 -5.35 -3.52 -0.81
N THR A 110 -4.87 -4.64 -0.27
CA THR A 110 -4.13 -5.64 -1.05
C THR A 110 -5.03 -6.34 -2.04
N LEU A 111 -6.23 -6.73 -1.63
CA LEU A 111 -7.21 -7.32 -2.53
C LEU A 111 -7.58 -6.39 -3.68
N LEU A 112 -7.79 -5.10 -3.38
CA LEU A 112 -8.04 -4.06 -4.39
C LEU A 112 -6.88 -3.96 -5.38
N TYR A 113 -5.62 -3.90 -4.87
CA TYR A 113 -4.43 -3.85 -5.71
C TYR A 113 -4.34 -5.06 -6.62
N ASP A 114 -4.48 -6.27 -6.08
CA ASP A 114 -4.38 -7.52 -6.85
C ASP A 114 -5.50 -7.64 -7.90
N LEU A 115 -6.72 -7.27 -7.57
CA LEU A 115 -7.82 -7.27 -8.53
C LEU A 115 -7.57 -6.32 -9.70
N LEU A 116 -7.15 -5.09 -9.43
CA LEU A 116 -6.89 -4.09 -10.47
C LEU A 116 -5.70 -4.49 -11.35
N THR A 117 -4.61 -4.98 -10.75
CA THR A 117 -3.43 -5.42 -11.51
C THR A 117 -3.72 -6.66 -12.34
N ASN A 118 -4.47 -7.64 -11.81
CA ASN A 118 -4.88 -8.82 -12.56
C ASN A 118 -5.84 -8.46 -13.70
N LEU A 119 -6.73 -7.48 -13.52
CA LEU A 119 -7.52 -6.94 -14.64
C LEU A 119 -6.62 -6.33 -15.72
N GLY A 120 -5.54 -5.65 -15.33
CA GLY A 120 -4.52 -5.18 -16.28
C GLY A 120 -3.88 -6.34 -17.07
N VAL A 121 -3.60 -7.47 -16.41
CA VAL A 121 -3.11 -8.69 -17.07
C VAL A 121 -4.16 -9.26 -18.03
N VAL A 122 -5.42 -9.30 -17.63
CA VAL A 122 -6.53 -9.76 -18.48
C VAL A 122 -6.63 -8.92 -19.77
N ILE A 123 -6.46 -7.60 -19.67
CA ILE A 123 -6.49 -6.72 -20.85
C ILE A 123 -5.35 -7.07 -21.82
N VAL A 124 -4.18 -7.44 -21.32
CA VAL A 124 -3.02 -7.81 -22.16
C VAL A 124 -3.18 -9.19 -22.79
N VAL A 125 -3.65 -10.17 -22.01
CA VAL A 125 -3.69 -11.59 -22.41
C VAL A 125 -5.01 -11.98 -23.06
N GLY A 126 -6.11 -11.28 -22.75
CA GLY A 126 -7.44 -11.55 -23.31
C GLY A 126 -8.19 -12.73 -22.66
N GLN A 127 -7.73 -13.26 -21.53
CA GLN A 127 -8.31 -14.44 -20.87
C GLN A 127 -8.67 -14.15 -19.41
N PHE A 128 -9.94 -13.94 -19.11
CA PHE A 128 -10.38 -13.57 -17.74
C PHE A 128 -10.23 -14.70 -16.73
N LEU A 129 -10.96 -15.82 -16.94
CA LEU A 129 -11.01 -16.90 -15.95
C LEU A 129 -9.65 -17.57 -15.70
N PRO A 130 -8.87 -17.95 -16.71
CA PRO A 130 -7.56 -18.56 -16.49
C PRO A 130 -6.61 -17.66 -15.70
N ILE A 131 -6.59 -16.34 -16.00
CA ILE A 131 -5.75 -15.38 -15.28
C ILE A 131 -6.18 -15.24 -13.82
N MET A 132 -7.48 -15.10 -13.54
CA MET A 132 -7.98 -14.97 -12.18
C MET A 132 -7.69 -16.23 -11.35
N PHE A 133 -7.86 -17.42 -11.90
CA PHE A 133 -7.52 -18.67 -11.20
C PHE A 133 -6.01 -18.82 -10.96
N ALA A 134 -5.18 -18.49 -11.96
CA ALA A 134 -3.72 -18.56 -11.81
C ALA A 134 -3.18 -17.54 -10.77
N ALA A 135 -3.87 -16.42 -10.58
CA ALA A 135 -3.49 -15.41 -9.60
C ALA A 135 -3.77 -15.82 -8.14
N VAL A 136 -4.72 -16.74 -7.88
CA VAL A 136 -5.17 -17.08 -6.52
C VAL A 136 -4.04 -17.41 -5.55
N PRO A 137 -3.08 -18.32 -5.83
CA PRO A 137 -2.03 -18.65 -4.89
C PRO A 137 -1.13 -17.44 -4.56
N PHE A 138 -0.84 -16.60 -5.56
CA PHE A 138 -0.04 -15.39 -5.37
C PHE A 138 -0.79 -14.32 -4.56
N THR A 139 -2.07 -14.12 -4.85
CA THR A 139 -2.95 -13.23 -4.09
C THR A 139 -3.06 -13.67 -2.63
N LEU A 140 -3.18 -14.96 -2.33
CA LEU A 140 -3.24 -15.46 -0.97
C LEU A 140 -1.95 -15.13 -0.18
N ILE A 141 -0.78 -15.34 -0.78
CA ILE A 141 0.50 -14.97 -0.16
C ILE A 141 0.56 -13.47 0.08
N HIS A 142 0.15 -12.66 -0.89
CA HIS A 142 0.14 -11.20 -0.80
C HIS A 142 -0.80 -10.70 0.30
N LEU A 143 -2.01 -11.24 0.38
CA LEU A 143 -2.98 -10.91 1.43
C LEU A 143 -2.42 -11.23 2.82
N LEU A 144 -1.90 -12.45 3.01
CA LEU A 144 -1.35 -12.86 4.30
C LEU A 144 -0.16 -11.99 4.73
N SER A 145 0.78 -11.74 3.82
CA SER A 145 1.95 -10.90 4.10
C SER A 145 1.56 -9.48 4.47
N ASN A 146 0.65 -8.86 3.73
CA ASN A 146 0.22 -7.49 4.01
C ASN A 146 -0.65 -7.37 5.26
N ILE A 147 -1.54 -8.32 5.54
CA ILE A 147 -2.26 -8.36 6.82
C ILE A 147 -1.27 -8.33 7.98
N LEU A 148 -0.25 -9.18 7.94
CA LEU A 148 0.79 -9.24 8.98
C LEU A 148 1.59 -7.94 9.06
N ILE A 149 2.03 -7.39 7.93
CA ILE A 149 2.79 -6.13 7.86
C ILE A 149 1.97 -4.97 8.45
N PHE A 150 0.70 -4.83 8.08
CA PHE A 150 -0.17 -3.77 8.60
C PHE A 150 -0.38 -3.92 10.11
N ILE A 151 -0.60 -5.14 10.61
CA ILE A 151 -0.75 -5.40 12.04
C ILE A 151 0.56 -5.10 12.79
N LEU A 152 1.68 -5.68 12.36
CA LEU A 152 2.96 -5.56 13.06
C LEU A 152 3.51 -4.14 13.06
N LEU A 153 3.28 -3.35 12.00
CA LEU A 153 3.77 -1.99 11.90
C LEU A 153 2.79 -0.93 12.44
N THR A 154 1.60 -1.34 12.90
CA THR A 154 0.63 -0.44 13.55
C THR A 154 1.26 0.38 14.69
N PRO A 155 2.03 -0.19 15.65
CA PRO A 155 2.63 0.60 16.72
C PRO A 155 3.60 1.67 16.22
N VAL A 156 4.37 1.34 15.17
CA VAL A 156 5.31 2.28 14.55
C VAL A 156 4.55 3.45 13.93
N LEU A 157 3.52 3.17 13.15
CA LEU A 157 2.69 4.18 12.48
C LEU A 157 2.07 5.18 13.48
N PHE A 158 1.45 4.65 14.54
CA PHE A 158 0.82 5.50 15.57
C PHE A 158 1.84 6.27 16.39
N ARG A 159 3.03 5.73 16.63
CA ARG A 159 4.12 6.44 17.30
C ARG A 159 4.62 7.61 16.45
N LEU A 160 4.81 7.42 15.16
CA LEU A 160 5.19 8.49 14.23
C LEU A 160 4.14 9.59 14.18
N ALA A 161 2.85 9.24 14.07
CA ALA A 161 1.76 10.22 14.09
C ALA A 161 1.71 11.04 15.38
N LYS A 162 2.09 10.45 16.53
CA LYS A 162 2.18 11.19 17.81
C LYS A 162 3.35 12.16 17.84
N LEU A 163 4.48 11.81 17.24
CA LEU A 163 5.66 12.67 17.15
C LEU A 163 5.41 13.88 16.25
N GLU A 164 4.79 13.67 15.10
CA GLU A 164 4.48 14.73 14.14
C GLU A 164 3.55 15.79 14.75
N ARG A 165 2.52 15.36 15.49
CA ARG A 165 1.63 16.31 16.20
C ARG A 165 2.34 17.14 17.27
N ARG A 166 3.43 16.67 17.85
CA ARG A 166 4.21 17.47 18.81
C ARG A 166 5.00 18.57 18.12
N SER A 167 5.38 18.38 16.86
CA SER A 167 6.10 19.40 16.09
C SER A 167 5.21 20.55 15.60
N GLU A 168 3.89 20.37 15.55
CA GLU A 168 2.94 21.44 15.19
C GLU A 168 2.68 22.43 16.35
N PHE A 169 3.17 22.14 17.57
CA PHE A 169 2.99 22.96 18.76
C PHE A 169 4.31 23.59 19.27
N VAL A 170 5.38 23.52 18.50
CA VAL A 170 6.66 24.19 18.74
C VAL A 170 6.94 25.21 17.65
#